data_0d233288119f963fff73c2c8e8f0c6c4
#
_entry.id   0d233288119f963fff73c2c8e8f0c6c4
#
_cell.length_a   1.000
_cell.length_b   1.000
_cell.length_c   1.000
_cell.angle_alpha   90.00
_cell.angle_beta   90.00
_cell.angle_gamma   90.00
#
_symmetry.space_group_name_H-M   'P 1'
#
loop_
_entity.id
_entity.type
_entity.pdbx_description
1 polymer ?
#
loop_
_entity_poly.entity_id
_entity_poly.type
_entity_poly.pdbx_seq_one_letter_code
_entity_poly.pdbx_strand_id
1 'polypeptide(L)'
;MGVMDVMFRDEQPTVRFGETFVASESFKMLFREGMTLVEETAAYLDGPGRDESRLLARHAALTYASESMRLTTRLMQIASWLLVQRAVSEGELSLSEAAEEKTRVRLSTAEPNESAPVLVAELPLSLQALIAQSKRLHARILHLDRLISDDRPTPEPRVSPVFAQHDMLRVAFG
;
A
#
# COMPACT_ATOMS: atom_id res chain seq x y z
N MET A 1 -6.51 -58.40 11.49
CA MET A 1 -7.55 -57.54 10.95
C MET A 1 -7.17 -56.11 11.26
N GLY A 2 -6.58 -55.45 10.29
CA GLY A 2 -6.14 -54.07 10.42
C GLY A 2 -7.32 -53.12 10.26
N VAL A 3 -7.61 -52.36 11.28
CA VAL A 3 -8.46 -51.19 11.18
C VAL A 3 -7.60 -50.07 10.56
N MET A 4 -7.93 -49.74 9.35
CA MET A 4 -7.40 -48.53 8.68
C MET A 4 -7.93 -47.30 9.43
N ASP A 5 -7.06 -46.73 10.24
CA ASP A 5 -7.26 -45.40 10.82
C ASP A 5 -7.06 -44.38 9.68
N VAL A 6 -8.12 -44.03 9.01
CA VAL A 6 -8.12 -42.92 8.05
C VAL A 6 -8.08 -41.65 8.90
N MET A 7 -6.89 -41.16 9.14
CA MET A 7 -6.68 -39.80 9.63
C MET A 7 -7.32 -38.83 8.62
N PHE A 8 -8.55 -38.43 8.92
CA PHE A 8 -9.09 -37.17 8.39
C PHE A 8 -8.25 -36.05 8.97
N ARG A 9 -7.25 -35.66 8.18
CA ARG A 9 -6.57 -34.40 8.42
C ARG A 9 -7.60 -33.34 8.11
N ASP A 10 -8.19 -32.79 9.14
CA ASP A 10 -9.00 -31.58 9.09
C ASP A 10 -8.08 -30.46 8.57
N GLU A 11 -8.00 -30.33 7.25
CA GLU A 11 -7.48 -29.13 6.62
C GLU A 11 -8.51 -28.03 6.86
N GLN A 12 -8.46 -27.45 8.06
CA GLN A 12 -9.14 -26.19 8.28
C GLN A 12 -8.57 -25.20 7.27
N PRO A 13 -9.41 -24.61 6.40
CA PRO A 13 -8.91 -23.62 5.48
C PRO A 13 -8.35 -22.46 6.32
N THR A 14 -7.05 -22.29 6.26
CA THR A 14 -6.37 -21.14 6.88
C THR A 14 -6.96 -19.92 6.22
N VAL A 15 -7.87 -19.24 6.91
CA VAL A 15 -8.49 -18.01 6.43
C VAL A 15 -7.36 -16.98 6.31
N ARG A 16 -7.03 -16.62 5.08
CA ARG A 16 -5.95 -15.68 4.81
C ARG A 16 -6.36 -14.31 5.33
N PHE A 17 -5.53 -13.72 6.17
CA PHE A 17 -5.77 -12.41 6.77
C PHE A 17 -6.12 -11.35 5.70
N GLY A 18 -5.38 -11.33 4.57
CA GLY A 18 -5.62 -10.37 3.50
C GLY A 18 -7.01 -10.48 2.88
N GLU A 19 -7.48 -11.69 2.58
CA GLU A 19 -8.82 -11.92 2.03
C GLU A 19 -9.92 -11.52 3.02
N THR A 20 -9.75 -11.88 4.29
CA THR A 20 -10.68 -11.52 5.36
C THR A 20 -10.70 -10.03 5.61
N PHE A 21 -9.54 -9.37 5.63
CA PHE A 21 -9.44 -7.93 5.88
C PHE A 21 -10.09 -7.13 4.76
N VAL A 22 -9.79 -7.43 3.50
CA VAL A 22 -10.30 -6.70 2.34
C VAL A 22 -11.81 -6.84 2.18
N ALA A 23 -12.40 -7.96 2.64
CA ALA A 23 -13.84 -8.15 2.70
C ALA A 23 -14.50 -7.52 3.94
N SER A 24 -13.72 -6.98 4.89
CA SER A 24 -14.20 -6.49 6.17
C SER A 24 -14.76 -5.08 6.15
N GLU A 25 -15.59 -4.75 7.14
CA GLU A 25 -16.04 -3.36 7.39
C GLU A 25 -14.86 -2.43 7.72
N SER A 26 -13.80 -2.95 8.34
CA SER A 26 -12.59 -2.18 8.64
C SER A 26 -11.92 -1.66 7.38
N PHE A 27 -11.86 -2.46 6.32
CA PHE A 27 -11.35 -2.00 5.03
C PHE A 27 -12.25 -0.94 4.39
N LYS A 28 -13.56 -1.11 4.45
CA LYS A 28 -14.51 -0.11 3.93
C LYS A 28 -14.36 1.23 4.65
N MET A 29 -14.14 1.21 5.97
CA MET A 29 -13.86 2.43 6.74
C MET A 29 -12.54 3.07 6.32
N LEU A 30 -11.48 2.27 6.16
CA LEU A 30 -10.17 2.74 5.71
C LEU A 30 -10.25 3.35 4.30
N PHE A 31 -10.97 2.71 3.39
CA PHE A 31 -11.21 3.21 2.04
C PHE A 31 -11.91 4.56 2.07
N ARG A 32 -12.98 4.68 2.86
CA ARG A 32 -13.71 5.95 3.02
C ARG A 32 -12.83 7.04 3.60
N GLU A 33 -12.06 6.74 4.66
CA GLU A 33 -11.10 7.66 5.27
C GLU A 33 -10.09 8.18 4.24
N GLY A 34 -9.52 7.28 3.44
CA GLY A 34 -8.55 7.63 2.41
C GLY A 34 -9.14 8.52 1.31
N MET A 35 -10.30 8.18 0.78
CA MET A 35 -10.94 8.97 -0.28
C MET A 35 -11.41 10.32 0.23
N THR A 36 -11.93 10.41 1.46
CA THR A 36 -12.28 11.69 2.09
C THR A 36 -11.04 12.59 2.22
N LEU A 37 -9.91 12.03 2.65
CA LEU A 37 -8.67 12.81 2.77
C LEU A 37 -8.17 13.33 1.40
N VAL A 38 -8.34 12.54 0.34
CA VAL A 38 -8.04 12.99 -1.03
C VAL A 38 -8.93 14.16 -1.44
N GLU A 39 -10.23 14.06 -1.22
CA GLU A 39 -11.21 15.11 -1.53
C GLU A 39 -10.97 16.39 -0.74
N GLU A 40 -10.76 16.28 0.56
CA GLU A 40 -10.47 17.42 1.45
C GLU A 40 -9.16 18.12 1.03
N THR A 41 -8.13 17.37 0.68
CA THR A 41 -6.86 17.92 0.23
C THR A 41 -7.01 18.65 -1.10
N ALA A 42 -7.72 18.07 -2.06
CA ALA A 42 -7.98 18.70 -3.35
C ALA A 42 -8.77 20.01 -3.17
N ALA A 43 -9.83 19.99 -2.37
CA ALA A 43 -10.62 21.17 -2.07
C ALA A 43 -9.80 22.27 -1.38
N TYR A 44 -8.92 21.89 -0.45
CA TYR A 44 -8.03 22.84 0.23
C TYR A 44 -7.03 23.49 -0.74
N LEU A 45 -6.32 22.67 -1.52
CA LEU A 45 -5.28 23.15 -2.43
C LEU A 45 -5.83 23.99 -3.58
N ASP A 46 -7.03 23.71 -4.06
CA ASP A 46 -7.70 24.49 -5.09
C ASP A 46 -8.44 25.71 -4.58
N GLY A 47 -8.74 25.76 -3.29
CA GLY A 47 -9.49 26.82 -2.63
C GLY A 47 -8.64 27.61 -1.63
N PRO A 48 -8.92 27.48 -0.31
CA PRO A 48 -8.30 28.30 0.73
C PRO A 48 -6.79 28.27 0.74
N GLY A 49 -6.18 27.10 0.44
CA GLY A 49 -4.74 26.92 0.41
C GLY A 49 -4.04 27.79 -0.64
N ARG A 50 -4.70 28.01 -1.76
CA ARG A 50 -4.18 28.90 -2.81
C ARG A 50 -4.09 30.35 -2.34
N ASP A 51 -5.07 30.81 -1.58
CA ASP A 51 -5.08 32.17 -1.04
C ASP A 51 -4.08 32.32 0.11
N GLU A 52 -4.02 31.36 1.01
CA GLU A 52 -3.06 31.33 2.11
C GLU A 52 -1.62 31.29 1.60
N SER A 53 -1.32 30.55 0.53
CA SER A 53 0.02 30.45 -0.04
C SER A 53 0.55 31.79 -0.57
N ARG A 54 -0.33 32.64 -1.06
CA ARG A 54 0.02 34.00 -1.56
C ARG A 54 0.46 34.95 -0.47
N LEU A 55 0.06 34.69 0.77
CA LEU A 55 0.37 35.52 1.93
C LEU A 55 1.70 35.09 2.60
N LEU A 56 2.28 33.97 2.20
CA LEU A 56 3.51 33.45 2.77
C LEU A 56 4.73 34.24 2.30
N ALA A 57 5.74 34.35 3.17
CA ALA A 57 7.05 34.78 2.79
C ALA A 57 7.67 33.83 1.75
N ARG A 58 8.58 34.31 0.91
CA ARG A 58 9.12 33.53 -0.22
C ARG A 58 9.65 32.14 0.16
N HIS A 59 10.38 32.02 1.27
CA HIS A 59 10.91 30.75 1.73
C HIS A 59 9.79 29.78 2.17
N ALA A 60 8.78 30.30 2.88
CA ALA A 60 7.63 29.52 3.29
C ALA A 60 6.75 29.11 2.09
N ALA A 61 6.62 29.97 1.08
CA ALA A 61 5.93 29.64 -0.17
C ALA A 61 6.60 28.50 -0.94
N LEU A 62 7.94 28.44 -0.95
CA LEU A 62 8.69 27.32 -1.55
C LEU A 62 8.47 26.02 -0.77
N THR A 63 8.48 26.09 0.56
CA THR A 63 8.16 24.94 1.43
C THR A 63 6.73 24.47 1.22
N TYR A 64 5.78 25.41 1.12
CA TYR A 64 4.39 25.12 0.81
C TYR A 64 4.25 24.33 -0.51
N ALA A 65 4.89 24.78 -1.56
CA ALA A 65 4.86 24.11 -2.86
C ALA A 65 5.44 22.69 -2.76
N SER A 66 6.60 22.53 -2.13
CA SER A 66 7.25 21.21 -1.96
C SER A 66 6.41 20.25 -1.14
N GLU A 67 5.88 20.70 -0.01
CA GLU A 67 5.06 19.86 0.87
C GLU A 67 3.69 19.53 0.24
N SER A 68 3.09 20.44 -0.51
CA SER A 68 1.87 20.16 -1.28
C SER A 68 2.08 19.09 -2.34
N MET A 69 3.21 19.12 -3.05
CA MET A 69 3.57 18.08 -4.02
C MET A 69 3.79 16.71 -3.35
N ARG A 70 4.51 16.68 -2.21
CA ARG A 70 4.71 15.44 -1.44
C ARG A 70 3.40 14.89 -0.90
N LEU A 71 2.55 15.75 -0.36
CA LEU A 71 1.21 15.38 0.10
C LEU A 71 0.40 14.75 -1.03
N THR A 72 0.35 15.38 -2.20
CA THR A 72 -0.36 14.88 -3.37
C THR A 72 0.18 13.52 -3.81
N THR A 73 1.50 13.37 -3.90
CA THR A 73 2.14 12.09 -4.27
C THR A 73 1.79 10.99 -3.27
N ARG A 74 1.85 11.27 -1.98
CA ARG A 74 1.48 10.31 -0.92
C ARG A 74 0.02 9.90 -1.03
N LEU A 75 -0.87 10.85 -1.26
CA LEU A 75 -2.30 10.56 -1.44
C LEU A 75 -2.59 9.75 -2.69
N MET A 76 -1.87 9.98 -3.79
CA MET A 76 -1.97 9.14 -4.99
C MET A 76 -1.55 7.69 -4.70
N GLN A 77 -0.49 7.48 -3.94
CA GLN A 77 -0.04 6.14 -3.52
C GLN A 77 -1.09 5.46 -2.63
N ILE A 78 -1.63 6.19 -1.65
CA ILE A 78 -2.71 5.72 -0.77
C ILE A 78 -3.94 5.30 -1.59
N ALA A 79 -4.42 6.20 -2.45
CA ALA A 79 -5.59 5.95 -3.29
C ALA A 79 -5.40 4.75 -4.22
N SER A 80 -4.23 4.64 -4.86
CA SER A 80 -3.91 3.52 -5.73
C SER A 80 -3.91 2.19 -4.98
N TRP A 81 -3.31 2.15 -3.79
CA TRP A 81 -3.33 0.94 -2.95
C TRP A 81 -4.75 0.54 -2.56
N LEU A 82 -5.56 1.50 -2.11
CA LEU A 82 -6.96 1.27 -1.72
C LEU A 82 -7.80 0.76 -2.89
N LEU A 83 -7.64 1.33 -4.07
CA LEU A 83 -8.36 0.91 -5.28
C LEU A 83 -7.96 -0.50 -5.73
N VAL A 84 -6.68 -0.84 -5.67
CA VAL A 84 -6.20 -2.20 -5.98
C VAL A 84 -6.77 -3.22 -5.00
N GLN A 85 -6.77 -2.94 -3.69
CA GLN A 85 -7.35 -3.85 -2.71
C GLN A 85 -8.86 -4.01 -2.91
N ARG A 86 -9.56 -2.93 -3.23
CA ARG A 86 -11.00 -2.98 -3.55
C ARG A 86 -11.27 -3.85 -4.77
N ALA A 87 -10.52 -3.67 -5.85
CA ALA A 87 -10.65 -4.48 -7.06
C ALA A 87 -10.42 -5.97 -6.80
N VAL A 88 -9.48 -6.32 -5.92
CA VAL A 88 -9.29 -7.71 -5.46
C VAL A 88 -10.52 -8.21 -4.71
N SER A 89 -11.09 -7.41 -3.81
CA SER A 89 -12.27 -7.81 -3.04
C SER A 89 -13.53 -8.01 -3.89
N GLU A 90 -13.64 -7.25 -4.96
CA GLU A 90 -14.74 -7.31 -5.92
C GLU A 90 -14.51 -8.41 -7.00
N GLY A 91 -13.37 -9.09 -6.96
CA GLY A 91 -12.99 -10.14 -7.91
C GLY A 91 -12.59 -9.64 -9.30
N GLU A 92 -12.36 -8.34 -9.45
CA GLU A 92 -11.94 -7.71 -10.72
C GLU A 92 -10.46 -7.94 -11.02
N LEU A 93 -9.64 -8.09 -9.98
CA LEU A 93 -8.22 -8.40 -10.07
C LEU A 93 -7.89 -9.67 -9.29
N SER A 94 -7.03 -10.51 -9.88
CA SER A 94 -6.41 -11.62 -9.16
C SER A 94 -5.32 -11.11 -8.22
N LEU A 95 -4.91 -11.94 -7.26
CA LEU A 95 -3.82 -11.61 -6.34
C LEU A 95 -2.48 -11.38 -7.06
N SER A 96 -2.24 -12.07 -8.18
CA SER A 96 -1.04 -11.89 -8.99
C SER A 96 -1.04 -10.55 -9.74
N GLU A 97 -2.14 -10.20 -10.38
CA GLU A 97 -2.32 -8.91 -11.05
C GLU A 97 -2.22 -7.74 -10.05
N ALA A 98 -2.83 -7.89 -8.86
CA ALA A 98 -2.70 -6.90 -7.80
C ALA A 98 -1.24 -6.72 -7.34
N ALA A 99 -0.46 -7.79 -7.29
CA ALA A 99 0.97 -7.72 -6.95
C ALA A 99 1.79 -6.95 -8.00
N GLU A 100 1.46 -7.14 -9.29
CA GLU A 100 2.10 -6.40 -10.39
C GLU A 100 1.75 -4.92 -10.34
N GLU A 101 0.48 -4.57 -10.14
CA GLU A 101 0.03 -3.19 -9.99
C GLU A 101 0.67 -2.49 -8.77
N LYS A 102 0.80 -3.19 -7.64
CA LYS A 102 1.52 -2.67 -6.46
C LYS A 102 2.99 -2.40 -6.73
N THR A 103 3.63 -3.19 -7.59
CA THR A 103 5.02 -2.96 -7.99
C THR A 103 5.15 -1.70 -8.83
N ARG A 104 4.15 -1.39 -9.65
CA ARG A 104 4.10 -0.14 -10.42
C ARG A 104 3.87 1.07 -9.54
N VAL A 105 2.99 0.94 -8.55
CA VAL A 105 2.72 1.96 -7.53
C VAL A 105 3.62 1.68 -6.33
N ARG A 106 4.87 2.12 -6.38
CA ARG A 106 5.80 1.96 -5.25
C ARG A 106 5.29 2.77 -4.07
N LEU A 107 4.81 2.07 -3.04
CA LEU A 107 4.67 2.65 -1.71
C LEU A 107 6.08 2.91 -1.18
N SER A 108 6.60 4.09 -1.43
CA SER A 108 7.91 4.47 -0.93
C SER A 108 7.84 4.68 0.57
N THR A 109 8.63 3.93 1.32
CA THR A 109 8.82 4.12 2.76
C THR A 109 9.76 5.28 3.06
N ALA A 110 10.60 5.64 2.11
CA ALA A 110 11.54 6.74 2.22
C ALA A 110 11.09 7.88 1.31
N GLU A 111 10.64 8.98 1.90
CA GLU A 111 10.51 10.24 1.19
C GLU A 111 11.89 10.93 1.22
N PRO A 112 12.62 10.95 0.09
CA PRO A 112 13.87 11.67 0.06
C PRO A 112 13.59 13.17 0.26
N ASN A 113 14.34 13.80 1.16
CA ASN A 113 14.32 15.24 1.40
C ASN A 113 13.01 15.79 2.01
N GLU A 114 12.55 15.22 3.11
CA GLU A 114 11.53 15.91 3.93
C GLU A 114 12.02 17.29 4.34
N SER A 115 11.14 18.28 4.27
CA SER A 115 11.42 19.61 4.80
C SER A 115 11.68 19.54 6.30
N ALA A 116 12.61 20.35 6.79
CA ALA A 116 12.89 20.41 8.21
C ALA A 116 11.61 20.77 9.00
N PRO A 117 11.39 20.17 10.19
CA PRO A 117 10.18 20.44 10.99
C PRO A 117 9.93 21.92 11.25
N VAL A 118 10.99 22.70 11.40
CA VAL A 118 10.91 24.17 11.60
C VAL A 118 10.27 24.85 10.38
N LEU A 119 10.59 24.42 9.18
CA LEU A 119 10.02 24.98 7.95
C LEU A 119 8.56 24.58 7.77
N VAL A 120 8.22 23.37 8.16
CA VAL A 120 6.82 22.89 8.13
C VAL A 120 5.95 23.65 9.13
N ALA A 121 6.50 24.05 10.27
CA ALA A 121 5.78 24.82 11.29
C ALA A 121 5.37 26.24 10.83
N GLU A 122 6.00 26.77 9.78
CA GLU A 122 5.65 28.06 9.17
C GLU A 122 4.50 27.96 8.14
N LEU A 123 4.08 26.75 7.81
CA LEU A 123 2.98 26.50 6.87
C LEU A 123 1.61 26.78 7.50
N PRO A 124 0.57 27.02 6.68
CA PRO A 124 -0.80 27.11 7.17
C PRO A 124 -1.19 25.88 7.99
N LEU A 125 -1.89 26.08 9.09
CA LEU A 125 -2.29 25.00 10.01
C LEU A 125 -3.13 23.91 9.32
N SER A 126 -3.98 24.32 8.37
CA SER A 126 -4.77 23.38 7.57
C SER A 126 -3.88 22.44 6.76
N LEU A 127 -2.84 22.96 6.11
CA LEU A 127 -1.88 22.14 5.36
C LEU A 127 -1.11 21.21 6.30
N GLN A 128 -0.63 21.72 7.44
CA GLN A 128 0.05 20.90 8.44
C GLN A 128 -0.82 19.72 8.91
N ALA A 129 -2.11 19.96 9.14
CA ALA A 129 -3.07 18.94 9.55
C ALA A 129 -3.24 17.85 8.48
N LEU A 130 -3.40 18.25 7.21
CA LEU A 130 -3.51 17.32 6.08
C LEU A 130 -2.24 16.48 5.89
N ILE A 131 -1.06 17.09 6.01
CA ILE A 131 0.23 16.39 5.98
C ILE A 131 0.29 15.34 7.10
N ALA A 132 -0.05 15.72 8.32
CA ALA A 132 -0.01 14.80 9.46
C ALA A 132 -1.00 13.63 9.31
N GLN A 133 -2.22 13.90 8.84
CA GLN A 133 -3.21 12.86 8.57
C GLN A 133 -2.74 11.89 7.49
N SER A 134 -2.22 12.41 6.38
CA SER A 134 -1.72 11.58 5.27
C SER A 134 -0.56 10.69 5.70
N LYS A 135 0.36 11.18 6.53
CA LYS A 135 1.47 10.39 7.08
C LYS A 135 0.97 9.24 7.96
N ARG A 136 0.01 9.50 8.85
CA ARG A 136 -0.59 8.47 9.71
C ARG A 136 -1.30 7.39 8.89
N LEU A 137 -2.10 7.80 7.91
CA LEU A 137 -2.82 6.87 7.04
C LEU A 137 -1.85 6.04 6.19
N HIS A 138 -0.83 6.65 5.63
CA HIS A 138 0.21 5.98 4.85
C HIS A 138 0.96 4.94 5.69
N ALA A 139 1.35 5.27 6.92
CA ALA A 139 2.00 4.33 7.84
C ALA A 139 1.10 3.11 8.16
N ARG A 140 -0.21 3.33 8.37
CA ARG A 140 -1.18 2.24 8.57
C ARG A 140 -1.27 1.35 7.33
N ILE A 141 -1.35 1.93 6.16
CA ILE A 141 -1.41 1.20 4.88
C ILE A 141 -0.14 0.38 4.66
N LEU A 142 1.04 0.94 4.90
CA LEU A 142 2.31 0.21 4.80
C LEU A 142 2.38 -0.98 5.75
N HIS A 143 1.83 -0.83 6.95
CA HIS A 143 1.75 -1.94 7.91
C HIS A 143 0.80 -3.04 7.42
N LEU A 144 -0.39 -2.65 6.95
CA LEU A 144 -1.37 -3.59 6.39
C LEU A 144 -0.86 -4.29 5.14
N ASP A 145 -0.18 -3.57 4.26
CA ASP A 145 0.41 -4.14 3.04
C ASP A 145 1.45 -5.22 3.35
N ARG A 146 2.27 -5.01 4.39
CA ARG A 146 3.19 -6.04 4.89
C ARG A 146 2.45 -7.27 5.40
N LEU A 147 1.45 -7.11 6.25
CA LEU A 147 0.65 -8.22 6.78
C LEU A 147 -0.02 -9.03 5.66
N ILE A 148 -0.57 -8.35 4.66
CA ILE A 148 -1.20 -9.00 3.50
C ILE A 148 -0.15 -9.72 2.63
N SER A 149 1.04 -9.16 2.50
CA SER A 149 2.12 -9.74 1.70
C SER A 149 2.78 -10.93 2.38
N ASP A 150 2.95 -10.90 3.70
CA ASP A 150 3.52 -11.99 4.49
C ASP A 150 2.58 -13.21 4.56
N ASP A 151 1.27 -12.99 4.45
CA ASP A 151 0.25 -14.04 4.43
C ASP A 151 0.13 -14.75 3.06
N ARG A 152 0.87 -14.31 2.05
CA ARG A 152 0.91 -14.99 0.75
C ARG A 152 1.75 -16.26 0.85
N PRO A 153 1.27 -17.39 0.31
CA PRO A 153 2.13 -18.55 0.15
C PRO A 153 3.32 -18.10 -0.70
N THR A 154 4.52 -18.24 -0.17
CA THR A 154 5.73 -18.17 -0.96
C THR A 154 5.52 -19.04 -2.20
N PRO A 155 5.65 -18.51 -3.43
CA PRO A 155 5.63 -19.38 -4.59
C PRO A 155 6.74 -20.40 -4.33
N GLU A 156 6.36 -21.67 -4.22
CA GLU A 156 7.36 -22.76 -4.21
C GLU A 156 8.30 -22.48 -5.35
N PRO A 157 9.63 -22.53 -5.13
CA PRO A 157 10.56 -22.38 -6.22
C PRO A 157 10.15 -23.42 -7.25
N ARG A 158 9.58 -22.97 -8.37
CA ARG A 158 9.31 -23.85 -9.50
C ARG A 158 10.67 -24.38 -9.88
N VAL A 159 10.99 -25.59 -9.40
CA VAL A 159 12.12 -26.34 -9.90
C VAL A 159 11.84 -26.46 -11.38
N SER A 160 12.54 -25.65 -12.17
CA SER A 160 12.36 -25.66 -13.61
C SER A 160 12.60 -27.10 -14.08
N PRO A 161 11.68 -27.70 -14.86
CA PRO A 161 11.89 -29.05 -15.41
C PRO A 161 13.25 -29.19 -16.10
N VAL A 162 13.80 -28.08 -16.58
CA VAL A 162 15.12 -27.98 -17.19
C VAL A 162 16.25 -28.26 -16.19
N PHE A 163 16.13 -27.85 -14.93
CA PHE A 163 17.13 -28.18 -13.90
C PHE A 163 17.11 -29.67 -13.56
N ALA A 164 15.91 -30.26 -13.43
CA ALA A 164 15.79 -31.69 -13.19
C ALA A 164 16.33 -32.52 -14.36
N GLN A 165 16.12 -32.09 -15.62
CA GLN A 165 16.69 -32.70 -16.80
C GLN A 165 18.22 -32.55 -16.89
N HIS A 166 18.76 -31.42 -16.51
CA HIS A 166 20.19 -31.16 -16.48
C HIS A 166 20.91 -32.05 -15.45
N ASP A 167 20.32 -32.25 -14.28
CA ASP A 167 20.85 -33.14 -13.25
C ASP A 167 20.80 -34.61 -13.68
N MET A 168 19.73 -35.05 -14.36
CA MET A 168 19.67 -36.39 -14.94
C MET A 168 20.73 -36.62 -16.01
N LEU A 169 20.99 -35.65 -16.88
CA LEU A 169 22.03 -35.73 -17.92
C LEU A 169 23.41 -35.75 -17.26
N ARG A 170 23.64 -35.00 -16.20
CA ARG A 170 24.91 -34.98 -15.47
C ARG A 170 25.22 -36.32 -14.80
N VAL A 171 24.19 -37.00 -14.29
CA VAL A 171 24.33 -38.35 -13.69
C VAL A 171 24.52 -39.44 -14.76
N ALA A 172 23.94 -39.25 -15.95
CA ALA A 172 24.04 -40.24 -17.03
C ALA A 172 25.36 -40.18 -17.83
N PHE A 173 26.03 -39.03 -17.86
CA PHE A 173 27.21 -38.76 -18.68
C PHE A 173 28.42 -38.22 -17.89
N GLY A 174 28.37 -38.20 -16.56
CA GLY A 174 29.43 -37.72 -15.67
C GLY A 174 30.48 -38.72 -15.27
#